data_92620b976b3ccb8ad38de0a9726ca7f9
#
_entry.id   92620b976b3ccb8ad38de0a9726ca7f9
#
_cell.length_a   1.000
_cell.length_b   1.000
_cell.length_c   1.000
_cell.angle_alpha   90.00
_cell.angle_beta   90.00
_cell.angle_gamma   90.00
#
_symmetry.space_group_name_H-M   'P 1'
#
loop_
_entity.id
_entity.type
_entity.pdbx_description
1 polymer ?
#
loop_
_entity_poly.entity_id
_entity_poly.type
_entity_poly.pdbx_seq_one_letter_code
_entity_poly.pdbx_strand_id
1 'polypeptide(L)'
;MKKILVLVLFFSWIVSVEAQNSEKELIQNTEKAVKIIADTTGNGWKKKGNFSFLFNQSNFNNWIAGGEDNLSGNLSINYDFNYKKNDLTWDNKVLASYGLLQTKNADFEKKTDDRFEFNSVLGKKAFGNWYYSLFLNFRTQFTKGYVYSKDDLGKEIRTEYTNVFSPGYLTFGPGMFWKKNDNFKLNFAPLTSKLTFVDKANTSTIGYVDGTYFGVDANKSYR
;
A
#
# COMPACT_ATOMS: atom_id res chain seq x y z
N MET A 1 31.64 -24.76 -22.16
CA MET A 1 30.49 -24.81 -21.28
C MET A 1 30.53 -23.79 -20.14
N LYS A 2 31.67 -23.55 -19.44
CA LYS A 2 31.76 -22.54 -18.37
C LYS A 2 31.49 -21.09 -18.77
N LYS A 3 31.86 -20.68 -20.01
CA LYS A 3 31.66 -19.32 -20.52
C LYS A 3 30.20 -18.99 -20.85
N ILE A 4 29.39 -19.99 -21.22
CA ILE A 4 27.96 -19.82 -21.51
C ILE A 4 27.17 -19.65 -20.19
N LEU A 5 27.58 -20.38 -19.14
CA LEU A 5 26.93 -20.28 -17.82
C LEU A 5 27.10 -18.88 -17.20
N VAL A 6 28.28 -18.27 -17.38
CA VAL A 6 28.56 -16.90 -16.90
C VAL A 6 27.70 -15.88 -17.65
N LEU A 7 27.48 -16.07 -18.96
CA LEU A 7 26.66 -15.16 -19.76
C LEU A 7 25.18 -15.22 -19.37
N VAL A 8 24.64 -16.40 -19.06
CA VAL A 8 23.25 -16.58 -18.61
C VAL A 8 23.04 -15.96 -17.23
N LEU A 9 24.02 -16.10 -16.33
CA LEU A 9 23.95 -15.46 -15.01
C LEU A 9 24.05 -13.91 -15.11
N PHE A 10 24.82 -13.40 -16.06
CA PHE A 10 24.92 -11.95 -16.28
C PHE A 10 23.63 -11.38 -16.89
N PHE A 11 22.97 -12.14 -17.78
CA PHE A 11 21.70 -11.71 -18.38
C PHE A 11 20.53 -11.74 -17.37
N SER A 12 20.50 -12.72 -16.46
CA SER A 12 19.51 -12.74 -15.37
C SER A 12 19.69 -11.61 -14.37
N TRP A 13 20.91 -11.13 -14.18
CA TRP A 13 21.20 -9.97 -13.32
C TRP A 13 20.74 -8.64 -13.94
N ILE A 14 20.86 -8.49 -15.26
CA ILE A 14 20.42 -7.28 -15.98
C ILE A 14 18.88 -7.15 -15.93
N VAL A 15 18.14 -8.24 -16.13
CA VAL A 15 16.67 -8.23 -16.07
C VAL A 15 16.16 -7.90 -14.65
N SER A 16 16.85 -8.38 -13.61
CA SER A 16 16.50 -8.05 -12.22
C SER A 16 16.74 -6.59 -11.86
N VAL A 17 17.75 -5.95 -12.48
CA VAL A 17 18.07 -4.52 -12.26
C VAL A 17 17.05 -3.60 -12.95
N GLU A 18 16.52 -3.96 -14.12
CA GLU A 18 15.49 -3.15 -14.79
C GLU A 18 14.14 -3.17 -14.06
N ALA A 19 13.71 -4.33 -13.55
CA ALA A 19 12.50 -4.44 -12.74
C ALA A 19 12.59 -3.61 -11.45
N GLN A 20 13.73 -3.64 -10.75
CA GLN A 20 13.97 -2.80 -9.57
C GLN A 20 14.07 -1.30 -9.89
N ASN A 21 14.55 -0.93 -11.07
CA ASN A 21 14.62 0.47 -11.46
C ASN A 21 13.25 1.06 -11.78
N SER A 22 12.34 0.29 -12.39
CA SER A 22 10.97 0.75 -12.65
C SER A 22 10.18 0.97 -11.35
N GLU A 23 10.36 0.09 -10.36
CA GLU A 23 9.73 0.23 -9.05
C GLU A 23 10.31 1.42 -8.26
N LYS A 24 11.62 1.61 -8.31
CA LYS A 24 12.31 2.79 -7.74
C LYS A 24 11.90 4.10 -8.41
N GLU A 25 11.72 4.10 -9.73
CA GLU A 25 11.24 5.28 -10.47
C GLU A 25 9.79 5.61 -10.14
N LEU A 26 8.93 4.61 -9.98
CA LEU A 26 7.54 4.79 -9.54
C LEU A 26 7.50 5.36 -8.12
N ILE A 27 8.29 4.82 -7.21
CA ILE A 27 8.42 5.31 -5.82
C ILE A 27 9.00 6.72 -5.81
N GLN A 28 10.06 7.00 -6.56
CA GLN A 28 10.68 8.34 -6.65
C GLN A 28 9.75 9.36 -7.30
N ASN A 29 8.97 9.00 -8.31
CA ASN A 29 7.99 9.89 -8.93
C ASN A 29 6.81 10.15 -8.01
N THR A 30 6.41 9.16 -7.23
CA THR A 30 5.42 9.32 -6.16
C THR A 30 5.97 10.18 -5.03
N GLU A 31 7.23 10.01 -4.63
CA GLU A 31 7.90 10.86 -3.64
C GLU A 31 8.17 12.29 -4.16
N LYS A 32 8.50 12.48 -5.43
CA LYS A 32 8.65 13.81 -6.05
C LYS A 32 7.31 14.55 -6.14
N ALA A 33 6.22 13.86 -6.44
CA ALA A 33 4.88 14.44 -6.37
C ALA A 33 4.51 14.88 -4.94
N VAL A 34 5.04 14.20 -3.91
CA VAL A 34 4.90 14.56 -2.49
C VAL A 34 5.79 15.75 -2.11
N LYS A 35 6.97 15.91 -2.73
CA LYS A 35 7.93 16.99 -2.40
C LYS A 35 7.49 18.38 -2.81
N ILE A 36 6.58 18.53 -3.76
CA ILE A 36 6.15 19.86 -4.28
C ILE A 36 5.24 20.59 -3.29
N ILE A 37 4.82 19.97 -2.17
CA ILE A 37 3.82 20.53 -1.25
C ILE A 37 4.44 21.23 -0.02
N ALA A 38 5.75 21.21 0.13
CA ALA A 38 6.42 21.73 1.34
C ALA A 38 6.56 23.27 1.37
N ASP A 39 5.93 24.00 0.48
CA ASP A 39 5.88 25.46 0.58
C ASP A 39 4.74 25.91 1.53
N THR A 40 5.02 25.77 2.82
CA THR A 40 4.12 26.18 3.91
C THR A 40 4.44 27.60 4.40
N THR A 41 4.44 28.56 3.52
CA THR A 41 4.69 29.98 3.88
C THR A 41 3.50 30.69 4.51
N GLY A 42 2.32 30.04 4.67
CA GLY A 42 1.13 30.66 5.27
C GLY A 42 0.43 29.78 6.30
N ASN A 43 -0.28 30.41 7.26
CA ASN A 43 -1.19 29.72 8.17
C ASN A 43 -2.46 29.25 7.42
N GLY A 44 -3.08 28.17 7.88
CA GLY A 44 -4.32 27.63 7.34
C GLY A 44 -4.18 26.25 6.73
N TRP A 45 -5.22 25.80 6.04
CA TRP A 45 -5.27 24.54 5.34
C TRP A 45 -4.67 24.66 3.94
N LYS A 46 -3.83 23.70 3.59
CA LYS A 46 -3.36 23.46 2.23
C LYS A 46 -3.76 22.08 1.79
N LYS A 47 -4.40 22.01 0.63
CA LYS A 47 -4.93 20.76 0.07
C LYS A 47 -4.35 20.56 -1.31
N LYS A 48 -3.90 19.36 -1.60
CA LYS A 48 -3.42 18.94 -2.92
C LYS A 48 -3.65 17.47 -3.12
N GLY A 49 -4.00 17.07 -4.32
CA GLY A 49 -4.16 15.67 -4.63
C GLY A 49 -4.17 15.41 -6.11
N ASN A 50 -4.03 14.16 -6.45
CA ASN A 50 -4.24 13.65 -7.79
C ASN A 50 -5.14 12.43 -7.72
N PHE A 51 -5.91 12.28 -8.78
CA PHE A 51 -6.75 11.14 -9.08
C PHE A 51 -6.24 10.55 -10.39
N SER A 52 -6.12 9.23 -10.43
CA SER A 52 -5.70 8.51 -11.63
C SER A 52 -6.67 7.37 -11.91
N PHE A 53 -7.09 7.26 -13.14
CA PHE A 53 -7.85 6.13 -13.65
C PHE A 53 -7.07 5.54 -14.84
N LEU A 54 -6.71 4.27 -14.73
CA LEU A 54 -6.07 3.50 -15.77
C LEU A 54 -7.04 2.43 -16.25
N PHE A 55 -7.23 2.38 -17.55
CA PHE A 55 -8.01 1.35 -18.21
C PHE A 55 -7.15 0.69 -19.26
N ASN A 56 -7.13 -0.64 -19.27
CA ASN A 56 -6.37 -1.41 -20.23
C ASN A 56 -7.23 -2.56 -20.76
N GLN A 57 -7.19 -2.74 -22.05
CA GLN A 57 -7.81 -3.85 -22.75
C GLN A 57 -6.80 -4.48 -23.72
N SER A 58 -6.66 -5.79 -23.64
CA SER A 58 -5.84 -6.57 -24.58
C SER A 58 -6.71 -7.62 -25.25
N ASN A 59 -6.57 -7.74 -26.58
CA ASN A 59 -7.25 -8.76 -27.36
C ASN A 59 -6.22 -9.44 -28.27
N PHE A 60 -6.11 -10.76 -28.16
CA PHE A 60 -5.15 -11.57 -28.91
C PHE A 60 -5.91 -12.50 -29.84
N ASN A 61 -5.74 -12.30 -31.15
CA ASN A 61 -6.33 -13.16 -32.15
C ASN A 61 -5.22 -13.85 -32.95
N ASN A 62 -5.19 -15.19 -32.97
CA ASN A 62 -4.18 -15.99 -33.66
C ASN A 62 -2.72 -15.69 -33.28
N TRP A 63 -2.47 -15.30 -32.03
CA TRP A 63 -1.13 -14.95 -31.55
C TRP A 63 -0.37 -16.21 -31.10
N ILE A 64 0.63 -16.64 -31.88
CA ILE A 64 1.38 -17.90 -31.69
C ILE A 64 2.22 -17.87 -30.38
N ALA A 65 2.69 -16.71 -29.95
CA ALA A 65 3.53 -16.59 -28.75
C ALA A 65 2.77 -16.72 -27.42
N GLY A 66 1.45 -16.92 -27.49
CA GLY A 66 0.57 -16.96 -26.31
C GLY A 66 0.16 -15.57 -25.87
N GLY A 67 -1.06 -15.43 -25.46
CA GLY A 67 -1.66 -14.20 -24.93
C GLY A 67 -3.09 -14.51 -24.55
N GLU A 68 -3.59 -13.86 -23.51
CA GLU A 68 -4.96 -14.02 -23.04
C GLU A 68 -5.69 -12.67 -23.10
N ASP A 69 -6.86 -12.68 -23.72
CA ASP A 69 -7.71 -11.49 -23.74
C ASP A 69 -8.01 -11.05 -22.31
N ASN A 70 -7.80 -9.79 -22.04
CA ASN A 70 -8.02 -9.26 -20.71
C ASN A 70 -8.56 -7.83 -20.75
N LEU A 71 -9.27 -7.49 -19.67
CA LEU A 71 -9.77 -6.17 -19.37
C LEU A 71 -9.37 -5.82 -17.97
N SER A 72 -8.73 -4.67 -17.76
CA SER A 72 -8.36 -4.23 -16.43
C SER A 72 -8.66 -2.75 -16.22
N GLY A 73 -9.00 -2.42 -14.99
CA GLY A 73 -9.19 -1.05 -14.54
C GLY A 73 -8.52 -0.84 -13.20
N ASN A 74 -7.85 0.29 -13.03
CA ASN A 74 -7.27 0.69 -11.77
C ASN A 74 -7.59 2.15 -11.47
N LEU A 75 -8.06 2.39 -10.26
CA LEU A 75 -8.37 3.70 -9.73
C LEU A 75 -7.41 4.02 -8.59
N SER A 76 -6.81 5.19 -8.57
CA SER A 76 -5.97 5.62 -7.45
C SER A 76 -6.21 7.07 -7.07
N ILE A 77 -6.12 7.33 -5.77
CA ILE A 77 -6.25 8.65 -5.15
C ILE A 77 -5.04 8.85 -4.25
N ASN A 78 -4.40 10.00 -4.41
CA ASN A 78 -3.38 10.49 -3.49
C ASN A 78 -3.77 11.91 -3.11
N TYR A 79 -4.09 12.13 -1.84
CA TYR A 79 -4.62 13.40 -1.36
C TYR A 79 -3.94 13.83 -0.07
N ASP A 80 -3.35 15.02 -0.10
CA ASP A 80 -2.74 15.70 1.04
C ASP A 80 -3.64 16.83 1.51
N PHE A 81 -3.85 16.94 2.83
CA PHE A 81 -4.55 18.04 3.47
C PHE A 81 -3.83 18.43 4.76
N ASN A 82 -3.03 19.46 4.66
CA ASN A 82 -2.10 19.85 5.69
C ASN A 82 -2.56 21.18 6.31
N TYR A 83 -2.45 21.27 7.61
CA TYR A 83 -2.79 22.46 8.38
C TYR A 83 -1.56 23.03 9.06
N LYS A 84 -1.44 24.34 9.04
CA LYS A 84 -0.41 25.08 9.78
C LYS A 84 -1.04 26.27 10.50
N LYS A 85 -0.65 26.44 11.77
CA LYS A 85 -0.96 27.64 12.53
C LYS A 85 0.19 27.92 13.50
N ASN A 86 0.93 28.99 13.22
CA ASN A 86 2.13 29.35 13.98
C ASN A 86 3.11 28.15 14.12
N ASP A 87 3.28 27.66 15.34
CA ASP A 87 4.18 26.59 15.72
C ASP A 87 3.54 25.17 15.58
N LEU A 88 2.27 25.09 15.21
CA LEU A 88 1.54 23.84 15.01
C LEU A 88 1.52 23.47 13.52
N THR A 89 1.87 22.23 13.21
CA THR A 89 1.71 21.63 11.88
C THR A 89 0.93 20.33 12.01
N TRP A 90 0.04 20.07 11.08
CA TRP A 90 -0.71 18.84 11.02
C TRP A 90 -0.76 18.36 9.57
N ASP A 91 0.10 17.41 9.26
CA ASP A 91 0.27 16.87 7.91
C ASP A 91 -0.55 15.59 7.80
N ASN A 92 -1.43 15.53 6.81
CA ASN A 92 -2.31 14.40 6.55
C ASN A 92 -2.22 13.96 5.10
N LYS A 93 -2.22 12.66 4.89
CA LYS A 93 -2.20 12.04 3.56
C LYS A 93 -3.14 10.86 3.51
N VAL A 94 -3.97 10.82 2.47
CA VAL A 94 -4.80 9.68 2.10
C VAL A 94 -4.25 9.08 0.81
N LEU A 95 -4.00 7.78 0.83
CA LEU A 95 -3.71 6.96 -0.34
C LEU A 95 -4.81 5.92 -0.46
N ALA A 96 -5.44 5.86 -1.61
CA ALA A 96 -6.45 4.86 -1.89
C ALA A 96 -6.27 4.34 -3.31
N SER A 97 -6.36 3.02 -3.47
CA SER A 97 -6.31 2.41 -4.79
C SER A 97 -7.20 1.17 -4.84
N TYR A 98 -7.78 0.94 -6.00
CA TYR A 98 -8.61 -0.22 -6.26
C TYR A 98 -8.48 -0.63 -7.72
N GLY A 99 -8.19 -1.89 -7.96
CA GLY A 99 -7.97 -2.42 -9.30
C GLY A 99 -8.59 -3.79 -9.48
N LEU A 100 -9.14 -4.02 -10.66
CA LEU A 100 -9.73 -5.28 -11.10
C LEU A 100 -9.13 -5.70 -12.44
N LEU A 101 -9.01 -6.99 -12.62
CA LEU A 101 -8.61 -7.66 -13.84
C LEU A 101 -9.60 -8.78 -14.14
N GLN A 102 -10.16 -8.79 -15.34
CA GLN A 102 -10.90 -9.91 -15.91
C GLN A 102 -10.12 -10.46 -17.08
N THR A 103 -9.83 -11.75 -17.07
CA THR A 103 -9.28 -12.48 -18.21
C THR A 103 -10.37 -13.38 -18.82
N LYS A 104 -10.27 -13.63 -20.12
CA LYS A 104 -11.31 -14.34 -20.89
C LYS A 104 -11.65 -15.74 -20.34
N ASN A 105 -10.62 -16.44 -19.84
CA ASN A 105 -10.77 -17.81 -19.39
C ASN A 105 -10.90 -17.95 -17.86
N ALA A 106 -10.96 -16.85 -17.13
CA ALA A 106 -11.15 -16.86 -15.68
C ALA A 106 -12.64 -16.82 -15.32
N ASP A 107 -13.07 -17.70 -14.45
CA ASP A 107 -14.44 -17.72 -13.91
C ASP A 107 -14.72 -16.52 -13.01
N PHE A 108 -13.67 -15.89 -12.47
CA PHE A 108 -13.77 -14.78 -11.54
C PHE A 108 -12.88 -13.61 -11.95
N GLU A 109 -13.37 -12.41 -11.76
CA GLU A 109 -12.55 -11.20 -11.76
C GLU A 109 -11.55 -11.25 -10.60
N LYS A 110 -10.32 -10.81 -10.86
CA LYS A 110 -9.22 -10.81 -9.88
C LYS A 110 -8.91 -9.39 -9.48
N LYS A 111 -8.79 -9.19 -8.19
CA LYS A 111 -8.39 -7.92 -7.62
C LYS A 111 -6.87 -7.75 -7.82
N THR A 112 -6.47 -6.67 -8.48
CA THR A 112 -5.05 -6.33 -8.74
C THR A 112 -4.50 -5.33 -7.75
N ASP A 113 -5.38 -4.52 -7.15
CA ASP A 113 -5.05 -3.56 -6.11
C ASP A 113 -6.26 -3.36 -5.20
N ASP A 114 -6.02 -3.21 -3.91
CA ASP A 114 -7.05 -2.86 -2.93
C ASP A 114 -6.38 -2.32 -1.68
N ARG A 115 -6.24 -1.01 -1.62
CA ARG A 115 -5.49 -0.35 -0.56
C ARG A 115 -6.18 0.92 -0.12
N PHE A 116 -6.30 1.06 1.18
CA PHE A 116 -6.56 2.32 1.86
C PHE A 116 -5.47 2.58 2.87
N GLU A 117 -4.87 3.75 2.83
CA GLU A 117 -3.87 4.17 3.80
C GLU A 117 -4.09 5.63 4.18
N PHE A 118 -4.15 5.87 5.46
CA PHE A 118 -4.21 7.21 6.06
C PHE A 118 -2.99 7.44 6.93
N ASN A 119 -2.23 8.48 6.61
CA ASN A 119 -1.08 8.93 7.37
C ASN A 119 -1.38 10.29 7.96
N SER A 120 -1.09 10.46 9.23
CA SER A 120 -1.28 11.71 9.95
C SER A 120 -0.10 11.99 10.88
N VAL A 121 0.44 13.19 10.82
CA VAL A 121 1.53 13.64 11.71
C VAL A 121 1.18 15.01 12.25
N LEU A 122 0.92 15.06 13.53
CA LEU A 122 0.75 16.31 14.27
C LEU A 122 2.12 16.72 14.84
N GLY A 123 2.53 17.96 14.63
CA GLY A 123 3.78 18.50 15.11
C GLY A 123 3.63 19.85 15.80
N LYS A 124 4.23 20.03 16.96
CA LYS A 124 4.33 21.34 17.66
C LYS A 124 5.79 21.71 17.83
N LYS A 125 6.18 22.90 17.41
CA LYS A 125 7.54 23.38 17.54
C LYS A 125 7.99 23.32 19.01
N ALA A 126 9.16 22.74 19.23
CA ALA A 126 9.78 22.63 20.54
C ALA A 126 10.90 23.68 20.69
N PHE A 127 12.05 23.44 20.06
CA PHE A 127 13.20 24.35 20.06
C PHE A 127 14.00 24.19 18.76
N GLY A 128 14.57 25.28 18.26
CA GLY A 128 15.32 25.27 17.01
C GLY A 128 14.54 24.62 15.87
N ASN A 129 15.06 23.55 15.34
CA ASN A 129 14.45 22.74 14.27
C ASN A 129 13.72 21.49 14.76
N TRP A 130 13.55 21.33 16.08
CA TRP A 130 12.88 20.21 16.70
C TRP A 130 11.40 20.49 16.95
N TYR A 131 10.56 19.44 16.75
CA TYR A 131 9.12 19.44 16.98
C TYR A 131 8.75 18.22 17.80
N TYR A 132 7.91 18.40 18.81
CA TYR A 132 7.15 17.29 19.38
C TYR A 132 6.21 16.76 18.32
N SER A 133 6.09 15.44 18.19
CA SER A 133 5.22 14.83 17.18
C SER A 133 4.34 13.73 17.75
N LEU A 134 3.17 13.60 17.15
CA LEU A 134 2.31 12.43 17.27
C LEU A 134 2.01 11.95 15.86
N PHE A 135 2.37 10.72 15.55
CA PHE A 135 2.05 10.14 14.26
C PHE A 135 0.99 9.05 14.38
N LEU A 136 0.23 8.87 13.32
CA LEU A 136 -0.74 7.81 13.11
C LEU A 136 -0.66 7.35 11.67
N ASN A 137 -0.57 6.04 11.47
CA ASN A 137 -0.73 5.38 10.19
C ASN A 137 -1.83 4.33 10.33
N PHE A 138 -2.85 4.43 9.49
CA PHE A 138 -3.89 3.41 9.38
C PHE A 138 -3.89 2.85 7.97
N ARG A 139 -3.86 1.52 7.85
CA ARG A 139 -3.85 0.82 6.57
C ARG A 139 -4.85 -0.33 6.59
N THR A 140 -5.63 -0.45 5.53
CA THR A 140 -6.59 -1.53 5.33
C THR A 140 -6.93 -1.69 3.84
N GLN A 141 -7.95 -2.46 3.54
CA GLN A 141 -8.53 -2.71 2.23
C GLN A 141 -10.04 -2.41 2.21
N PHE A 142 -10.62 -2.25 1.02
CA PHE A 142 -12.02 -1.87 0.83
C PHE A 142 -12.95 -3.08 0.68
N THR A 143 -12.45 -4.17 0.10
CA THR A 143 -13.29 -5.29 -0.33
C THR A 143 -12.71 -6.63 0.10
N LYS A 144 -13.52 -7.68 -0.07
CA LYS A 144 -13.10 -9.07 0.18
C LYS A 144 -11.93 -9.45 -0.72
N GLY A 145 -10.97 -10.16 -0.16
CA GLY A 145 -9.89 -10.81 -0.89
C GLY A 145 -10.08 -12.33 -0.91
N TYR A 146 -9.66 -12.96 -1.99
CA TYR A 146 -9.88 -14.38 -2.22
C TYR A 146 -8.56 -15.08 -2.54
N VAL A 147 -8.45 -16.33 -2.10
CA VAL A 147 -7.47 -17.29 -2.60
C VAL A 147 -8.18 -18.12 -3.67
N TYR A 148 -7.54 -18.26 -4.81
CA TYR A 148 -8.06 -19.01 -5.95
C TYR A 148 -7.38 -20.38 -6.03
N SER A 149 -8.16 -21.41 -6.28
CA SER A 149 -7.70 -22.80 -6.48
C SER A 149 -8.55 -23.48 -7.54
N LYS A 150 -8.21 -24.72 -7.89
CA LYS A 150 -9.05 -25.53 -8.77
C LYS A 150 -9.61 -26.71 -7.97
N ASP A 151 -10.86 -27.06 -8.24
CA ASP A 151 -11.46 -28.28 -7.72
C ASP A 151 -10.95 -29.53 -8.46
N ASP A 152 -11.41 -30.71 -8.04
CA ASP A 152 -11.02 -32.00 -8.63
C ASP A 152 -11.43 -32.15 -10.10
N LEU A 153 -12.36 -31.33 -10.60
CA LEU A 153 -12.81 -31.27 -11.97
C LEU A 153 -12.06 -30.21 -12.80
N GLY A 154 -11.10 -29.52 -12.19
CA GLY A 154 -10.30 -28.46 -12.82
C GLY A 154 -11.00 -27.08 -12.92
N LYS A 155 -12.20 -26.94 -12.33
CA LYS A 155 -12.93 -25.66 -12.29
C LYS A 155 -12.33 -24.72 -11.26
N GLU A 156 -12.22 -23.43 -11.61
CA GLU A 156 -11.72 -22.41 -10.67
C GLU A 156 -12.71 -22.21 -9.52
N ILE A 157 -12.22 -22.28 -8.30
CA ILE A 157 -12.95 -21.98 -7.06
C ILE A 157 -12.23 -20.88 -6.30
N ARG A 158 -12.97 -20.12 -5.48
CA ARG A 158 -12.39 -19.07 -4.64
C ARG A 158 -12.84 -19.22 -3.20
N THR A 159 -11.90 -19.05 -2.28
CA THR A 159 -12.15 -19.04 -0.83
C THR A 159 -11.85 -17.64 -0.29
N GLU A 160 -12.79 -17.07 0.45
CA GLU A 160 -12.59 -15.77 1.10
C GLU A 160 -11.43 -15.88 2.12
N TYR A 161 -10.46 -14.98 2.02
CA TYR A 161 -9.31 -14.92 2.90
C TYR A 161 -9.26 -13.63 3.69
N THR A 162 -9.67 -12.50 3.10
CA THR A 162 -9.70 -11.20 3.75
C THR A 162 -11.05 -10.52 3.50
N ASN A 163 -11.42 -9.57 4.39
CA ASN A 163 -12.67 -8.85 4.30
C ASN A 163 -12.43 -7.35 4.48
N VAL A 164 -13.48 -6.55 4.39
CA VAL A 164 -13.45 -5.11 4.68
C VAL A 164 -12.88 -4.88 6.08
N PHE A 165 -11.86 -4.01 6.19
CA PHE A 165 -11.12 -3.77 7.43
C PHE A 165 -10.49 -5.02 8.10
N SER A 166 -10.42 -6.15 7.43
CA SER A 166 -9.83 -7.39 7.91
C SER A 166 -8.81 -7.96 6.91
N PRO A 167 -7.49 -7.66 7.10
CA PRO A 167 -6.87 -6.96 8.22
C PRO A 167 -6.94 -5.44 8.13
N GLY A 168 -7.03 -4.80 9.30
CA GLY A 168 -6.74 -3.39 9.51
C GLY A 168 -5.51 -3.24 10.39
N TYR A 169 -4.63 -2.30 10.04
CA TYR A 169 -3.40 -2.02 10.80
C TYR A 169 -3.40 -0.57 11.24
N LEU A 170 -3.29 -0.34 12.55
CA LEU A 170 -3.12 0.97 13.12
C LEU A 170 -1.77 1.05 13.82
N THR A 171 -0.92 1.95 13.36
CA THR A 171 0.37 2.24 13.99
C THR A 171 0.38 3.70 14.43
N PHE A 172 0.72 3.95 15.68
CA PHE A 172 0.76 5.30 16.22
C PHE A 172 1.80 5.41 17.34
N GLY A 173 2.22 6.63 17.60
CA GLY A 173 3.13 6.87 18.71
C GLY A 173 3.56 8.34 18.82
N PRO A 174 3.90 8.77 20.05
CA PRO A 174 4.55 10.03 20.28
C PRO A 174 6.02 9.97 19.84
N GLY A 175 6.54 11.11 19.41
CA GLY A 175 7.92 11.20 18.96
C GLY A 175 8.40 12.63 18.89
N MET A 176 9.52 12.80 18.23
CA MET A 176 10.07 14.09 17.85
C MET A 176 10.48 14.04 16.38
N PHE A 177 10.24 15.09 15.65
CA PHE A 177 10.85 15.23 14.34
C PHE A 177 11.76 16.45 14.28
N TRP A 178 12.84 16.28 13.55
CA TRP A 178 13.78 17.33 13.25
C TRP A 178 13.65 17.73 11.80
N LYS A 179 13.45 19.03 11.55
CA LYS A 179 13.30 19.56 10.20
C LYS A 179 14.45 20.51 9.91
N LYS A 180 15.45 20.06 9.15
CA LYS A 180 16.55 20.93 8.69
C LYS A 180 16.06 21.91 7.64
N ASN A 181 15.33 21.41 6.67
CA ASN A 181 14.71 22.17 5.57
C ASN A 181 13.59 21.33 4.95
N ASP A 182 12.99 21.75 3.84
CA ASP A 182 11.90 21.04 3.20
C ASP A 182 12.34 19.71 2.54
N ASN A 183 13.64 19.55 2.28
CA ASN A 183 14.21 18.35 1.68
C ASN A 183 14.68 17.30 2.67
N PHE A 184 14.90 17.69 3.93
CA PHE A 184 15.40 16.76 4.95
C PHE A 184 14.63 16.89 6.26
N LYS A 185 13.92 15.81 6.60
CA LYS A 185 13.19 15.64 7.85
C LYS A 185 13.54 14.28 8.44
N LEU A 186 13.77 14.23 9.73
CA LEU A 186 14.02 13.00 10.50
C LEU A 186 12.93 12.87 11.56
N ASN A 187 12.19 11.78 11.55
CA ASN A 187 11.21 11.47 12.59
C ASN A 187 11.73 10.35 13.47
N PHE A 188 11.69 10.55 14.78
CA PHE A 188 12.11 9.60 15.79
C PHE A 188 10.96 9.37 16.78
N ALA A 189 10.37 8.18 16.74
CA ALA A 189 9.24 7.79 17.59
C ALA A 189 9.60 6.50 18.36
N PRO A 190 10.25 6.62 19.53
CA PRO A 190 10.74 5.47 20.29
C PRO A 190 9.62 4.62 20.90
N LEU A 191 8.46 5.23 21.14
CA LEU A 191 7.28 4.56 21.68
C LEU A 191 6.24 4.41 20.56
N THR A 192 6.32 3.31 19.82
CA THR A 192 5.40 3.01 18.73
C THR A 192 4.55 1.81 19.10
N SER A 193 3.24 1.99 19.03
CA SER A 193 2.25 0.91 19.17
C SER A 193 1.71 0.52 17.80
N LYS A 194 1.54 -0.79 17.58
CA LYS A 194 0.89 -1.34 16.39
C LYS A 194 -0.26 -2.23 16.83
N LEU A 195 -1.46 -1.92 16.34
CA LEU A 195 -2.64 -2.74 16.51
C LEU A 195 -3.02 -3.37 15.17
N THR A 196 -3.35 -4.64 15.20
CA THR A 196 -3.89 -5.39 14.05
C THR A 196 -5.33 -5.75 14.36
N PHE A 197 -6.24 -5.40 13.46
CA PHE A 197 -7.65 -5.73 13.56
C PHE A 197 -8.04 -6.75 12.51
N VAL A 198 -8.88 -7.70 12.87
CA VAL A 198 -9.42 -8.72 11.97
C VAL A 198 -10.88 -9.00 12.29
N ASP A 199 -11.59 -9.54 11.32
CA ASP A 199 -12.92 -10.09 11.56
C ASP A 199 -12.81 -11.32 12.48
N LYS A 200 -13.52 -11.29 13.59
CA LYS A 200 -13.54 -12.37 14.59
C LYS A 200 -14.01 -13.70 14.01
N ALA A 201 -14.83 -13.69 12.97
CA ALA A 201 -15.27 -14.90 12.31
C ALA A 201 -14.08 -15.75 11.79
N ASN A 202 -13.02 -15.10 11.32
CA ASN A 202 -11.82 -15.77 10.81
C ASN A 202 -10.95 -16.40 11.92
N THR A 203 -11.03 -15.89 13.15
CA THR A 203 -10.27 -16.41 14.30
C THR A 203 -11.08 -17.35 15.21
N SER A 204 -12.37 -17.52 14.92
CA SER A 204 -13.31 -18.36 15.71
C SER A 204 -13.65 -19.67 15.00
N THR A 205 -12.92 -20.07 13.96
CA THR A 205 -13.11 -21.32 13.25
C THR A 205 -12.61 -22.50 14.09
N ILE A 206 -13.28 -23.65 13.97
CA ILE A 206 -12.86 -24.89 14.66
C ILE A 206 -11.46 -25.28 14.19
N GLY A 207 -10.56 -25.54 15.14
CA GLY A 207 -9.16 -25.90 14.85
C GLY A 207 -8.25 -24.71 14.52
N TYR A 208 -8.70 -23.49 14.72
CA TYR A 208 -7.86 -22.31 14.57
C TYR A 208 -6.66 -22.34 15.52
N VAL A 209 -5.48 -22.06 14.99
CA VAL A 209 -4.23 -21.96 15.76
C VAL A 209 -3.89 -20.49 15.98
N ASP A 210 -3.54 -20.14 17.21
CA ASP A 210 -3.17 -18.77 17.61
C ASP A 210 -2.13 -18.16 16.66
N GLY A 211 -2.41 -16.93 16.23
CA GLY A 211 -1.52 -16.16 15.39
C GLY A 211 -1.52 -16.49 13.88
N THR A 212 -2.24 -17.52 13.42
CA THR A 212 -2.21 -17.93 12.00
C THR A 212 -2.86 -16.92 11.07
N TYR A 213 -3.88 -16.18 11.54
CA TYR A 213 -4.53 -15.16 10.75
C TYR A 213 -4.06 -13.76 11.20
N PHE A 214 -3.12 -13.19 10.46
CA PHE A 214 -2.49 -11.88 10.71
C PHE A 214 -1.94 -11.68 12.14
N GLY A 215 -1.55 -12.77 12.79
CA GLY A 215 -0.97 -12.74 14.14
C GLY A 215 -1.98 -12.61 15.27
N VAL A 216 -3.28 -12.69 15.00
CA VAL A 216 -4.35 -12.58 16.01
C VAL A 216 -4.67 -13.95 16.59
N ASP A 217 -4.86 -14.04 17.91
CA ASP A 217 -5.15 -15.28 18.61
C ASP A 217 -6.62 -15.72 18.42
N ALA A 218 -6.89 -16.98 18.74
CA ALA A 218 -8.22 -17.58 18.65
C ALA A 218 -9.28 -16.75 19.42
N ASN A 219 -10.44 -16.61 18.80
CA ASN A 219 -11.58 -15.88 19.33
C ASN A 219 -11.33 -14.38 19.64
N LYS A 220 -10.22 -13.81 19.16
CA LYS A 220 -9.94 -12.38 19.26
C LYS A 220 -10.15 -11.69 17.92
N SER A 221 -10.39 -10.37 17.95
CA SER A 221 -10.53 -9.51 16.79
C SER A 221 -9.38 -8.50 16.65
N TYR A 222 -8.43 -8.50 17.57
CA TYR A 222 -7.28 -7.60 17.54
C TYR A 222 -6.07 -8.19 18.27
N ARG A 223 -4.93 -7.66 17.97
CA ARG A 223 -3.64 -7.90 18.63
C ARG A 223 -2.90 -6.58 18.80
#